data_70d64b56a1718520ee108d2e4b25cfbe
#
_entry.id   70d64b56a1718520ee108d2e4b25cfbe
#
_cell.length_a   1.000
_cell.length_b   1.000
_cell.length_c   1.000
_cell.angle_alpha   90.00
_cell.angle_beta   90.00
_cell.angle_gamma   90.00
#
_symmetry.space_group_name_H-M   'P 1'
#
loop_
_entity.id
_entity.type
_entity.pdbx_description
1 polymer ?
#
loop_
_entity_poly.entity_id
_entity_poly.type
_entity_poly.pdbx_seq_one_letter_code
_entity_poly.pdbx_strand_id
1 'polypeptide(L)'
;MIRLHHVAQSRSFRTLWLLEEMGLEYDLKHWNFFDGSMRSPEFLAMSPAGRVPALEVDGRTLFESGAIAQYLCETRPEAGLAPMSGDAERAEFLEWLHFSETIGSLLANLTQHHIVLRDPAMRSETVMRLEAKRLEKCIGAIEAVVSGRDYMLARGFSAADIAVAYGMVIGRYFVDLAKFPAVSAYWERLQAREAFRVAVSKDGEAVIYKQAFYPPPEA
;
A
#
# COMPACT_ATOMS: atom_id res chain seq x y z
N MET A 1 -4.36 -22.43 -7.75
CA MET A 1 -4.23 -22.08 -6.30
C MET A 1 -3.52 -20.74 -6.22
N ILE A 2 -4.01 -19.83 -5.40
CA ILE A 2 -3.37 -18.52 -5.16
C ILE A 2 -2.70 -18.58 -3.80
N ARG A 3 -1.46 -18.07 -3.67
CA ARG A 3 -0.78 -17.92 -2.38
C ARG A 3 -0.12 -16.55 -2.30
N LEU A 4 -0.45 -15.79 -1.27
CA LEU A 4 0.16 -14.50 -0.98
C LEU A 4 1.25 -14.65 0.09
N HIS A 5 2.47 -14.24 -0.25
CA HIS A 5 3.57 -14.06 0.69
C HIS A 5 3.50 -12.65 1.27
N HIS A 6 3.33 -12.56 2.59
CA HIS A 6 2.89 -11.36 3.27
C HIS A 6 3.72 -11.08 4.53
N VAL A 7 3.85 -9.80 4.85
CA VAL A 7 4.32 -9.31 6.15
C VAL A 7 3.35 -8.23 6.63
N ALA A 8 2.93 -8.29 7.87
CA ALA A 8 2.04 -7.30 8.48
C ALA A 8 2.58 -5.88 8.35
N GLN A 9 1.69 -4.91 8.15
CA GLN A 9 2.01 -3.49 8.01
C GLN A 9 2.93 -3.16 6.81
N SER A 10 2.97 -4.01 5.78
CA SER A 10 3.80 -3.81 4.59
C SER A 10 2.96 -3.57 3.32
N ARG A 11 3.64 -3.35 2.19
CA ARG A 11 2.97 -3.16 0.89
C ARG A 11 2.15 -4.37 0.45
N SER A 12 2.41 -5.56 1.00
CA SER A 12 1.61 -6.75 0.71
C SER A 12 0.16 -6.65 1.20
N PHE A 13 -0.14 -5.72 2.13
CA PHE A 13 -1.50 -5.38 2.52
C PHE A 13 -2.37 -4.95 1.33
N ARG A 14 -1.80 -4.24 0.35
CA ARG A 14 -2.52 -3.86 -0.89
C ARG A 14 -3.03 -5.10 -1.63
N THR A 15 -2.16 -6.11 -1.78
CA THR A 15 -2.53 -7.36 -2.45
C THR A 15 -3.52 -8.16 -1.62
N LEU A 16 -3.33 -8.22 -0.31
CA LEU A 16 -4.25 -8.89 0.61
C LEU A 16 -5.66 -8.30 0.48
N TRP A 17 -5.80 -6.98 0.57
CA TRP A 17 -7.08 -6.31 0.41
C TRP A 17 -7.69 -6.50 -0.98
N LEU A 18 -6.87 -6.45 -2.04
CA LEU A 18 -7.36 -6.68 -3.40
C LEU A 18 -7.94 -8.09 -3.58
N LEU A 19 -7.29 -9.12 -3.01
CA LEU A 19 -7.81 -10.49 -3.04
C LEU A 19 -9.16 -10.61 -2.32
N GLU A 20 -9.33 -9.92 -1.19
CA GLU A 20 -10.61 -9.86 -0.47
C GLU A 20 -11.70 -9.14 -1.30
N GLU A 21 -11.37 -8.01 -1.95
CA GLU A 21 -12.33 -7.29 -2.80
C GLU A 21 -12.76 -8.10 -4.03
N MET A 22 -11.88 -8.97 -4.52
CA MET A 22 -12.19 -9.89 -5.62
C MET A 22 -12.93 -11.15 -5.17
N GLY A 23 -13.07 -11.39 -3.86
CA GLY A 23 -13.67 -12.61 -3.31
C GLY A 23 -12.90 -13.88 -3.67
N LEU A 24 -11.59 -13.79 -3.86
CA LEU A 24 -10.76 -14.92 -4.28
C LEU A 24 -10.34 -15.77 -3.08
N GLU A 25 -10.34 -17.09 -3.26
CA GLU A 25 -9.73 -18.01 -2.29
C GLU A 25 -8.22 -18.02 -2.45
N TYR A 26 -7.49 -17.87 -1.36
CA TYR A 26 -6.04 -17.85 -1.34
C TYR A 26 -5.45 -18.38 -0.02
N ASP A 27 -4.22 -18.84 -0.10
CA ASP A 27 -3.35 -19.16 1.02
C ASP A 27 -2.58 -17.91 1.44
N LEU A 28 -2.47 -17.64 2.76
CA LEU A 28 -1.70 -16.51 3.29
C LEU A 28 -0.47 -17.03 4.03
N LYS A 29 0.72 -16.84 3.45
CA LYS A 29 1.99 -17.21 4.08
C LYS A 29 2.63 -15.97 4.71
N HIS A 30 2.67 -15.89 6.03
CA HIS A 30 3.34 -14.84 6.77
C HIS A 30 4.86 -15.04 6.78
N TRP A 31 5.58 -13.93 6.57
CA TRP A 31 7.03 -13.82 6.71
C TRP A 31 7.37 -12.75 7.76
N ASN A 32 8.66 -12.62 8.11
CA ASN A 32 9.09 -11.67 9.12
C ASN A 32 10.28 -10.84 8.61
N PHE A 33 10.23 -9.52 8.78
CA PHE A 33 11.33 -8.62 8.40
C PHE A 33 12.60 -8.79 9.26
N PHE A 34 12.46 -9.33 10.47
CA PHE A 34 13.49 -9.27 11.49
C PHE A 34 14.23 -10.61 11.74
N ASP A 35 13.73 -11.73 11.20
CA ASP A 35 14.29 -13.07 11.41
C ASP A 35 15.23 -13.54 10.28
N GLY A 36 15.36 -12.76 9.23
CA GLY A 36 16.18 -13.11 8.07
C GLY A 36 15.53 -14.06 7.07
N SER A 37 14.30 -14.56 7.33
CA SER A 37 13.60 -15.49 6.45
C SER A 37 13.42 -14.96 5.02
N MET A 38 13.21 -13.65 4.86
CA MET A 38 13.09 -12.99 3.55
C MET A 38 14.42 -12.92 2.77
N ARG A 39 15.54 -13.36 3.35
CA ARG A 39 16.84 -13.49 2.68
C ARG A 39 17.17 -14.95 2.33
N SER A 40 16.28 -15.87 2.64
CA SER A 40 16.46 -17.28 2.30
C SER A 40 16.47 -17.49 0.77
N PRO A 41 17.20 -18.48 0.25
CA PRO A 41 17.15 -18.82 -1.18
C PRO A 41 15.73 -19.10 -1.68
N GLU A 42 14.89 -19.71 -0.84
CA GLU A 42 13.46 -19.96 -1.13
C GLU A 42 12.73 -18.64 -1.41
N PHE A 43 12.85 -17.65 -0.54
CA PHE A 43 12.15 -16.38 -0.73
C PHE A 43 12.73 -15.56 -1.89
N LEU A 44 14.05 -15.52 -2.04
CA LEU A 44 14.73 -14.78 -3.10
C LEU A 44 14.43 -15.34 -4.50
N ALA A 45 14.11 -16.63 -4.61
CA ALA A 45 13.64 -17.21 -5.88
C ALA A 45 12.26 -16.65 -6.30
N MET A 46 11.43 -16.23 -5.35
CA MET A 46 10.10 -15.64 -5.59
C MET A 46 10.16 -14.12 -5.75
N SER A 47 10.97 -13.46 -4.94
CA SER A 47 11.15 -12.01 -4.94
C SER A 47 12.64 -11.67 -4.85
N PRO A 48 13.31 -11.41 -6.00
CA PRO A 48 14.77 -11.26 -6.04
C PRO A 48 15.31 -10.10 -5.19
N ALA A 49 14.47 -9.09 -4.92
CA ALA A 49 14.82 -7.98 -4.04
C ALA A 49 14.58 -8.26 -2.53
N GLY A 50 14.12 -9.48 -2.18
CA GLY A 50 13.82 -9.84 -0.80
C GLY A 50 12.67 -9.01 -0.20
N ARG A 51 11.62 -8.70 -0.98
CA ARG A 51 10.50 -7.84 -0.59
C ARG A 51 9.14 -8.51 -0.79
N VAL A 52 8.20 -8.15 0.05
CA VAL A 52 6.78 -8.51 -0.13
C VAL A 52 6.01 -7.35 -0.77
N PRO A 53 4.93 -7.66 -1.53
CA PRO A 53 4.35 -8.97 -1.78
C PRO A 53 5.13 -9.82 -2.78
N ALA A 54 5.00 -11.15 -2.65
CA ALA A 54 5.12 -12.07 -3.76
C ALA A 54 3.81 -12.86 -3.84
N LEU A 55 3.31 -13.10 -5.05
CA LEU A 55 2.04 -13.78 -5.29
C LEU A 55 2.24 -14.96 -6.24
N GLU A 56 1.95 -16.16 -5.76
CA GLU A 56 1.83 -17.33 -6.61
C GLU A 56 0.41 -17.38 -7.17
N VAL A 57 0.26 -17.31 -8.48
CA VAL A 57 -1.03 -17.28 -9.17
C VAL A 57 -0.89 -17.78 -10.60
N ASP A 58 -1.87 -18.55 -11.09
CA ASP A 58 -1.95 -18.99 -12.48
C ASP A 58 -0.66 -19.68 -12.98
N GLY A 59 0.00 -20.47 -12.10
CA GLY A 59 1.23 -21.21 -12.42
C GLY A 59 2.50 -20.37 -12.49
N ARG A 60 2.47 -19.13 -12.01
CA ARG A 60 3.62 -18.20 -11.98
C ARG A 60 3.74 -17.51 -10.62
N THR A 61 4.89 -16.92 -10.37
CA THR A 61 5.11 -16.04 -9.22
C THR A 61 5.32 -14.63 -9.70
N LEU A 62 4.57 -13.70 -9.14
CA LEU A 62 4.66 -12.26 -9.40
C LEU A 62 5.19 -11.55 -8.16
N PHE A 63 5.99 -10.52 -8.37
CA PHE A 63 6.36 -9.53 -7.36
C PHE A 63 6.01 -8.13 -7.88
N GLU A 64 6.16 -7.07 -7.06
CA GLU A 64 5.66 -5.72 -7.27
C GLU A 64 4.13 -5.62 -7.09
N SER A 65 3.70 -4.92 -6.04
CA SER A 65 2.26 -4.80 -5.69
C SER A 65 1.43 -4.14 -6.79
N GLY A 66 2.00 -3.18 -7.54
CA GLY A 66 1.34 -2.54 -8.67
C GLY A 66 1.15 -3.50 -9.84
N ALA A 67 2.19 -4.27 -10.19
CA ALA A 67 2.11 -5.28 -11.26
C ALA A 67 1.12 -6.40 -10.91
N ILE A 68 1.12 -6.84 -9.65
CA ILE A 68 0.17 -7.82 -9.14
C ILE A 68 -1.27 -7.30 -9.27
N ALA A 69 -1.51 -6.05 -8.85
CA ALA A 69 -2.83 -5.44 -8.94
C ALA A 69 -3.31 -5.33 -10.39
N GLN A 70 -2.45 -4.86 -11.28
CA GLN A 70 -2.77 -4.76 -12.70
C GLN A 70 -3.08 -6.14 -13.29
N TYR A 71 -2.22 -7.14 -13.05
CA TYR A 71 -2.39 -8.51 -13.56
C TYR A 71 -3.70 -9.14 -13.08
N LEU A 72 -4.00 -9.03 -11.77
CA LEU A 72 -5.22 -9.58 -11.22
C LEU A 72 -6.47 -8.94 -11.83
N CYS A 73 -6.48 -7.61 -11.98
CA CYS A 73 -7.59 -6.89 -12.60
C CYS A 73 -7.76 -7.23 -14.08
N GLU A 74 -6.67 -7.38 -14.83
CA GLU A 74 -6.70 -7.68 -16.26
C GLU A 74 -7.11 -9.13 -16.55
N THR A 75 -6.74 -10.07 -15.68
CA THR A 75 -7.10 -11.49 -15.84
C THR A 75 -8.43 -11.87 -15.21
N ARG A 76 -9.01 -10.98 -14.42
CA ARG A 76 -10.31 -11.14 -13.72
C ARG A 76 -11.16 -9.88 -13.88
N PRO A 77 -11.50 -9.50 -15.15
CA PRO A 77 -12.22 -8.26 -15.43
C PRO A 77 -13.63 -8.22 -14.84
N GLU A 78 -14.21 -9.38 -14.55
CA GLU A 78 -15.50 -9.53 -13.90
C GLU A 78 -15.56 -8.92 -12.49
N ALA A 79 -14.42 -8.76 -11.83
CA ALA A 79 -14.33 -8.08 -10.54
C ALA A 79 -14.62 -6.56 -10.63
N GLY A 80 -14.54 -5.97 -11.83
CA GLY A 80 -14.88 -4.57 -12.07
C GLY A 80 -13.95 -3.55 -11.41
N LEU A 81 -12.77 -3.97 -10.94
CA LEU A 81 -11.87 -3.14 -10.13
C LEU A 81 -10.86 -2.32 -10.94
N ALA A 82 -10.88 -2.40 -12.27
CA ALA A 82 -10.04 -1.57 -13.13
C ALA A 82 -10.72 -1.31 -14.48
N PRO A 83 -10.53 -0.12 -15.07
CA PRO A 83 -10.85 0.12 -16.47
C PRO A 83 -9.92 -0.71 -17.35
N MET A 84 -10.48 -1.33 -18.42
CA MET A 84 -9.72 -2.17 -19.33
C MET A 84 -9.04 -1.34 -20.43
N SER A 85 -8.18 -1.95 -21.23
CA SER A 85 -7.52 -1.28 -22.36
C SER A 85 -8.60 -0.73 -23.31
N GLY A 86 -8.43 0.56 -23.70
CA GLY A 86 -9.39 1.29 -24.53
C GLY A 86 -10.49 2.05 -23.74
N ASP A 87 -10.61 1.83 -22.43
CA ASP A 87 -11.49 2.62 -21.58
C ASP A 87 -10.93 4.05 -21.38
N ALA A 88 -11.80 5.04 -21.36
CA ALA A 88 -11.41 6.45 -21.21
C ALA A 88 -10.68 6.75 -19.89
N GLU A 89 -11.02 6.05 -18.80
CA GLU A 89 -10.38 6.22 -17.49
C GLU A 89 -9.10 5.38 -17.31
N ARG A 90 -8.68 4.61 -18.35
CA ARG A 90 -7.52 3.72 -18.21
C ARG A 90 -6.22 4.46 -17.89
N ALA A 91 -6.00 5.61 -18.49
CA ALA A 91 -4.80 6.41 -18.23
C ALA A 91 -4.78 6.91 -16.79
N GLU A 92 -5.88 7.49 -16.32
CA GLU A 92 -6.01 7.97 -14.94
C GLU A 92 -5.85 6.84 -13.91
N PHE A 93 -6.42 5.66 -14.19
CA PHE A 93 -6.22 4.46 -13.36
C PHE A 93 -4.74 4.12 -13.20
N LEU A 94 -4.00 4.06 -14.31
CA LEU A 94 -2.57 3.74 -14.30
C LEU A 94 -1.76 4.82 -13.56
N GLU A 95 -2.09 6.10 -13.75
CA GLU A 95 -1.44 7.19 -13.02
C GLU A 95 -1.57 6.99 -11.50
N TRP A 96 -2.78 6.75 -10.99
CA TRP A 96 -2.99 6.55 -9.55
C TRP A 96 -2.41 5.24 -9.05
N LEU A 97 -2.49 4.16 -9.83
CA LEU A 97 -1.87 2.89 -9.50
C LEU A 97 -0.36 3.05 -9.30
N HIS A 98 0.32 3.75 -10.21
CA HIS A 98 1.77 3.99 -10.12
C HIS A 98 2.15 5.13 -9.17
N PHE A 99 1.31 6.15 -8.99
CA PHE A 99 1.50 7.19 -7.99
C PHE A 99 1.59 6.61 -6.57
N SER A 100 0.93 5.50 -6.33
CA SER A 100 1.06 4.77 -5.07
C SER A 100 2.50 4.32 -4.76
N GLU A 101 3.36 4.12 -5.77
CA GLU A 101 4.78 3.80 -5.56
C GLU A 101 5.60 5.05 -5.20
N THR A 102 5.22 6.23 -5.70
CA THR A 102 5.78 7.51 -5.21
C THR A 102 5.52 7.65 -3.71
N ILE A 103 4.27 7.44 -3.27
CA ILE A 103 3.90 7.44 -1.84
C ILE A 103 4.70 6.36 -1.09
N GLY A 104 4.75 5.15 -1.63
CA GLY A 104 5.45 4.01 -1.02
C GLY A 104 6.95 4.24 -0.84
N SER A 105 7.59 4.99 -1.74
CA SER A 105 9.01 5.36 -1.63
C SER A 105 9.25 6.33 -0.47
N LEU A 106 8.41 7.36 -0.32
CA LEU A 106 8.49 8.33 0.78
C LEU A 106 8.26 7.64 2.13
N LEU A 107 7.26 6.75 2.21
CA LEU A 107 6.98 5.95 3.41
C LEU A 107 8.15 5.02 3.78
N ALA A 108 8.83 4.43 2.79
CA ALA A 108 9.99 3.60 3.03
C ALA A 108 11.14 4.39 3.65
N ASN A 109 11.40 5.60 3.14
CA ASN A 109 12.44 6.49 3.69
C ASN A 109 12.09 6.94 5.12
N LEU A 110 10.85 7.34 5.37
CA LEU A 110 10.39 7.72 6.71
C LEU A 110 10.51 6.53 7.68
N THR A 111 10.06 5.34 7.28
CA THR A 111 10.19 4.13 8.09
C THR A 111 11.64 3.80 8.37
N GLN A 112 12.52 3.92 7.38
CA GLN A 112 13.94 3.68 7.56
C GLN A 112 14.55 4.61 8.61
N HIS A 113 14.29 5.90 8.51
CA HIS A 113 14.90 6.88 9.41
C HIS A 113 14.27 6.90 10.81
N HIS A 114 12.96 6.68 10.93
CA HIS A 114 12.29 6.68 12.24
C HIS A 114 12.44 5.35 13.01
N ILE A 115 12.51 4.21 12.29
CA ILE A 115 12.31 2.88 12.88
C ILE A 115 13.52 1.96 12.64
N VAL A 116 13.96 1.79 11.38
CA VAL A 116 14.96 0.79 11.01
C VAL A 116 16.36 1.18 11.50
N LEU A 117 16.71 2.45 11.37
CA LEU A 117 17.97 2.98 11.92
C LEU A 117 17.83 3.13 13.45
N ARG A 118 18.33 2.13 14.17
CA ARG A 118 18.19 2.05 15.64
C ARG A 118 19.02 3.11 16.35
N ASP A 119 20.25 3.37 15.88
CA ASP A 119 21.10 4.42 16.40
C ASP A 119 20.62 5.79 15.87
N PRO A 120 20.19 6.72 16.76
CA PRO A 120 19.79 8.06 16.35
C PRO A 120 20.85 8.83 15.56
N ALA A 121 22.14 8.60 15.81
CA ALA A 121 23.24 9.27 15.11
C ALA A 121 23.28 8.90 13.60
N MET A 122 22.67 7.79 13.21
CA MET A 122 22.56 7.37 11.81
C MET A 122 21.36 8.01 11.07
N ARG A 123 20.48 8.69 11.79
CA ARG A 123 19.25 9.28 11.24
C ARG A 123 19.52 10.65 10.64
N SER A 124 18.89 10.95 9.52
CA SER A 124 18.95 12.28 8.92
C SER A 124 17.68 13.05 9.18
N GLU A 125 17.73 14.03 10.06
CA GLU A 125 16.59 14.91 10.33
C GLU A 125 16.12 15.67 9.09
N THR A 126 17.07 16.07 8.23
CA THR A 126 16.75 16.73 6.96
C THR A 126 15.92 15.81 6.05
N VAL A 127 16.31 14.54 5.91
CA VAL A 127 15.54 13.57 5.13
C VAL A 127 14.16 13.35 5.74
N MET A 128 14.07 13.17 7.05
CA MET A 128 12.79 12.97 7.75
C MET A 128 11.83 14.15 7.51
N ARG A 129 12.31 15.40 7.63
CA ARG A 129 11.49 16.60 7.34
C ARG A 129 11.08 16.71 5.88
N LEU A 130 12.01 16.49 4.96
CA LEU A 130 11.71 16.58 3.51
C LEU A 130 10.73 15.51 3.06
N GLU A 131 10.92 14.27 3.49
CA GLU A 131 10.04 13.17 3.10
C GLU A 131 8.64 13.31 3.70
N ALA A 132 8.52 13.77 4.95
CA ALA A 132 7.21 14.09 5.53
C ALA A 132 6.48 15.17 4.72
N LYS A 133 7.16 16.27 4.34
CA LYS A 133 6.55 17.32 3.50
C LYS A 133 6.19 16.84 2.10
N ARG A 134 6.99 15.96 1.51
CA ARG A 134 6.68 15.34 0.21
C ARG A 134 5.47 14.44 0.31
N LEU A 135 5.38 13.67 1.39
CA LEU A 135 4.22 12.83 1.67
C LEU A 135 2.95 13.69 1.86
N GLU A 136 3.02 14.80 2.61
CA GLU A 136 1.91 15.75 2.72
C GLU A 136 1.44 16.26 1.36
N LYS A 137 2.37 16.56 0.43
CA LYS A 137 2.01 16.95 -0.95
C LYS A 137 1.32 15.83 -1.71
N CYS A 138 1.76 14.59 -1.55
CA CYS A 138 1.09 13.43 -2.17
C CYS A 138 -0.32 13.23 -1.61
N ILE A 139 -0.50 13.37 -0.29
CA ILE A 139 -1.83 13.34 0.34
C ILE A 139 -2.69 14.51 -0.18
N GLY A 140 -2.11 15.71 -0.34
CA GLY A 140 -2.78 16.87 -0.93
C GLY A 140 -3.25 16.65 -2.38
N ALA A 141 -2.52 15.87 -3.17
CA ALA A 141 -2.96 15.48 -4.51
C ALA A 141 -4.19 14.56 -4.46
N ILE A 142 -4.23 13.63 -3.51
CA ILE A 142 -5.41 12.79 -3.27
C ILE A 142 -6.59 13.65 -2.78
N GLU A 143 -6.35 14.57 -1.83
CA GLU A 143 -7.34 15.53 -1.32
C GLU A 143 -8.03 16.28 -2.46
N ALA A 144 -7.26 16.81 -3.42
CA ALA A 144 -7.80 17.54 -4.55
C ALA A 144 -8.79 16.71 -5.39
N VAL A 145 -8.52 15.43 -5.54
CA VAL A 145 -9.39 14.51 -6.29
C VAL A 145 -10.65 14.17 -5.50
N VAL A 146 -10.48 13.69 -4.25
CA VAL A 146 -11.60 13.19 -3.46
C VAL A 146 -12.44 14.29 -2.81
N SER A 147 -12.05 15.57 -2.96
CA SER A 147 -12.91 16.72 -2.66
C SER A 147 -14.08 16.86 -3.64
N GLY A 148 -13.95 16.32 -4.83
CA GLY A 148 -14.96 16.41 -5.89
C GLY A 148 -15.68 15.09 -6.20
N ARG A 149 -15.22 13.98 -5.63
CA ARG A 149 -15.77 12.64 -5.90
C ARG A 149 -15.45 11.65 -4.77
N ASP A 150 -16.17 10.54 -4.74
CA ASP A 150 -16.08 9.57 -3.67
C ASP A 150 -14.81 8.69 -3.73
N TYR A 151 -14.25 8.45 -4.91
CA TYR A 151 -13.13 7.54 -5.19
C TYR A 151 -12.14 8.14 -6.17
N MET A 152 -10.99 7.49 -6.35
CA MET A 152 -9.93 7.97 -7.23
C MET A 152 -10.34 8.04 -8.70
N LEU A 153 -11.34 7.24 -9.14
CA LEU A 153 -11.91 7.27 -10.48
C LEU A 153 -13.38 7.71 -10.44
N ALA A 154 -13.88 8.34 -11.48
CA ALA A 154 -15.26 8.79 -11.56
C ALA A 154 -16.24 7.60 -11.62
N ARG A 155 -15.82 6.47 -12.18
CA ARG A 155 -16.62 5.23 -12.22
C ARG A 155 -16.87 4.60 -10.85
N GLY A 156 -16.15 5.03 -9.80
CA GLY A 156 -16.28 4.48 -8.46
C GLY A 156 -15.01 3.77 -7.97
N PHE A 157 -15.18 2.94 -6.94
CA PHE A 157 -14.08 2.20 -6.30
C PHE A 157 -13.34 1.28 -7.27
N SER A 158 -12.01 1.26 -7.14
CA SER A 158 -11.11 0.51 -8.02
C SER A 158 -9.83 0.07 -7.29
N ALA A 159 -8.99 -0.72 -7.95
CA ALA A 159 -7.67 -1.07 -7.43
C ALA A 159 -6.73 0.15 -7.27
N ALA A 160 -7.02 1.29 -7.93
CA ALA A 160 -6.31 2.54 -7.69
C ALA A 160 -6.55 3.06 -6.26
N ASP A 161 -7.78 2.94 -5.74
CA ASP A 161 -8.11 3.30 -4.35
C ASP A 161 -7.35 2.44 -3.36
N ILE A 162 -7.27 1.13 -3.59
CA ILE A 162 -6.50 0.19 -2.77
C ILE A 162 -5.01 0.58 -2.77
N ALA A 163 -4.48 0.91 -3.94
CA ALA A 163 -3.08 1.25 -4.11
C ALA A 163 -2.70 2.53 -3.34
N VAL A 164 -3.47 3.62 -3.50
CA VAL A 164 -3.18 4.91 -2.84
C VAL A 164 -3.55 4.87 -1.35
N ALA A 165 -4.51 4.03 -0.93
CA ALA A 165 -4.91 3.89 0.46
C ALA A 165 -3.76 3.49 1.40
N TYR A 166 -2.71 2.84 0.88
CA TYR A 166 -1.49 2.59 1.65
C TYR A 166 -0.86 3.88 2.19
N GLY A 167 -1.06 4.99 1.47
CA GLY A 167 -0.71 6.33 1.92
C GLY A 167 -1.41 6.75 3.21
N MET A 168 -2.63 6.27 3.46
CA MET A 168 -3.37 6.50 4.70
C MET A 168 -3.08 5.42 5.75
N VAL A 169 -3.03 4.14 5.33
CA VAL A 169 -2.73 3.01 6.25
C VAL A 169 -1.43 3.24 7.01
N ILE A 170 -0.38 3.65 6.31
CA ILE A 170 0.96 3.86 6.90
C ILE A 170 1.27 5.35 7.06
N GLY A 171 0.82 6.20 6.14
CA GLY A 171 1.12 7.64 6.16
C GLY A 171 0.63 8.35 7.42
N ARG A 172 -0.48 7.89 8.02
CA ARG A 172 -1.01 8.41 9.29
C ARG A 172 -0.01 8.37 10.46
N TYR A 173 0.99 7.53 10.37
CA TYR A 173 2.08 7.49 11.37
C TYR A 173 3.08 8.63 11.23
N PHE A 174 3.08 9.35 10.10
CA PHE A 174 4.05 10.39 9.77
C PHE A 174 3.43 11.74 9.38
N VAL A 175 2.16 11.74 8.97
CA VAL A 175 1.42 12.92 8.53
C VAL A 175 0.07 12.95 9.25
N ASP A 176 -0.29 14.13 9.75
CA ASP A 176 -1.60 14.37 10.35
C ASP A 176 -2.67 14.48 9.25
N LEU A 177 -3.47 13.43 9.11
CA LEU A 177 -4.54 13.36 8.10
C LEU A 177 -5.69 14.32 8.40
N ALA A 178 -5.84 14.84 9.63
CA ALA A 178 -6.88 15.81 9.95
C ALA A 178 -6.72 17.14 9.21
N LYS A 179 -5.53 17.41 8.67
CA LYS A 179 -5.26 18.56 7.77
C LYS A 179 -5.92 18.41 6.40
N PHE A 180 -6.44 17.22 6.07
CA PHE A 180 -6.99 16.82 4.76
C PHE A 180 -8.41 16.27 4.95
N PRO A 181 -9.42 17.13 5.06
CA PRO A 181 -10.78 16.70 5.47
C PRO A 181 -11.44 15.77 4.43
N ALA A 182 -11.22 15.99 3.13
CA ALA A 182 -11.78 15.08 2.11
C ALA A 182 -11.06 13.72 2.11
N VAL A 183 -9.73 13.69 2.32
CA VAL A 183 -8.98 12.44 2.54
C VAL A 183 -9.46 11.74 3.81
N SER A 184 -9.75 12.46 4.89
CA SER A 184 -10.28 11.86 6.12
C SER A 184 -11.63 11.17 5.86
N ALA A 185 -12.56 11.84 5.19
CA ALA A 185 -13.86 11.27 4.82
C ALA A 185 -13.70 10.09 3.81
N TYR A 186 -12.79 10.22 2.85
CA TYR A 186 -12.46 9.14 1.92
C TYR A 186 -11.89 7.92 2.66
N TRP A 187 -10.98 8.15 3.62
CA TRP A 187 -10.39 7.09 4.44
C TRP A 187 -11.44 6.36 5.28
N GLU A 188 -12.38 7.08 5.90
CA GLU A 188 -13.52 6.48 6.60
C GLU A 188 -14.36 5.59 5.69
N ARG A 189 -14.64 6.06 4.46
CA ARG A 189 -15.38 5.30 3.44
C ARG A 189 -14.66 4.02 3.05
N LEU A 190 -13.33 4.06 2.88
CA LEU A 190 -12.52 2.88 2.59
C LEU A 190 -12.53 1.87 3.74
N GLN A 191 -12.41 2.35 4.98
CA GLN A 191 -12.44 1.51 6.18
C GLN A 191 -13.82 0.84 6.42
N ALA A 192 -14.89 1.46 5.94
CA ALA A 192 -16.23 0.90 6.03
C ALA A 192 -16.48 -0.30 5.11
N ARG A 193 -15.60 -0.57 4.14
CA ARG A 193 -15.69 -1.72 3.24
C ARG A 193 -15.46 -3.02 4.01
N GLU A 194 -16.28 -4.03 3.74
CA GLU A 194 -16.15 -5.33 4.40
C GLU A 194 -14.80 -5.98 4.08
N ALA A 195 -14.40 -6.00 2.81
CA ALA A 195 -13.13 -6.57 2.37
C ALA A 195 -11.91 -5.91 3.03
N PHE A 196 -11.96 -4.57 3.29
CA PHE A 196 -10.91 -3.90 4.05
C PHE A 196 -10.83 -4.43 5.48
N ARG A 197 -11.96 -4.55 6.18
CA ARG A 197 -11.99 -5.06 7.56
C ARG A 197 -11.50 -6.48 7.66
N VAL A 198 -11.87 -7.33 6.68
CA VAL A 198 -11.36 -8.70 6.59
C VAL A 198 -9.85 -8.69 6.36
N ALA A 199 -9.35 -7.87 5.42
CA ALA A 199 -7.90 -7.75 5.18
C ALA A 199 -7.14 -7.31 6.44
N VAL A 200 -7.67 -6.33 7.19
CA VAL A 200 -7.08 -5.88 8.48
C VAL A 200 -7.04 -7.02 9.50
N SER A 201 -8.09 -7.82 9.59
CA SER A 201 -8.12 -8.96 10.53
C SER A 201 -7.11 -10.06 10.20
N LYS A 202 -6.70 -10.15 8.93
CA LYS A 202 -5.72 -11.13 8.42
C LYS A 202 -4.29 -10.56 8.31
N ASP A 203 -4.10 -9.23 8.43
CA ASP A 203 -2.79 -8.57 8.25
C ASP A 203 -1.74 -9.11 9.24
N GLY A 204 -2.15 -9.45 10.46
CA GLY A 204 -1.30 -9.98 11.49
C GLY A 204 -0.91 -8.95 12.55
N GLU A 205 0.04 -9.32 13.42
CA GLU A 205 0.47 -8.48 14.53
C GLU A 205 1.26 -7.26 14.04
N ALA A 206 0.94 -6.10 14.61
CA ALA A 206 1.62 -4.83 14.32
C ALA A 206 2.99 -4.80 15.01
N VAL A 207 4.04 -5.15 14.27
CA VAL A 207 5.41 -5.25 14.80
C VAL A 207 6.34 -4.11 14.35
N ILE A 208 5.95 -3.33 13.34
CA ILE A 208 6.78 -2.27 12.75
C ILE A 208 6.48 -0.92 13.41
N TYR A 209 5.22 -0.47 13.32
CA TYR A 209 4.81 0.84 13.80
C TYR A 209 4.22 0.72 15.21
N LYS A 210 5.04 0.96 16.24
CA LYS A 210 4.70 0.79 17.65
C LYS A 210 4.22 2.07 18.33
N GLN A 211 4.42 3.23 17.70
CA GLN A 211 3.93 4.53 18.19
C GLN A 211 2.70 4.96 17.39
N ALA A 212 1.83 5.73 18.01
CA ALA A 212 0.67 6.30 17.33
C ALA A 212 1.07 7.31 16.24
N PHE A 213 2.19 8.01 16.45
CA PHE A 213 2.71 9.01 15.52
C PHE A 213 4.24 9.15 15.67
N TYR A 214 4.94 9.36 14.57
CA TYR A 214 6.37 9.64 14.47
C TYR A 214 6.54 11.06 13.90
N PRO A 215 6.63 12.10 14.75
CA PRO A 215 6.70 13.48 14.29
C PRO A 215 7.98 13.73 13.49
N PRO A 216 7.94 14.59 12.46
CA PRO A 216 9.17 15.08 11.87
C PRO A 216 9.95 15.87 12.91
N PRO A 217 11.30 15.85 12.88
CA PRO A 217 12.11 16.66 13.76
C PRO A 217 11.78 18.15 13.62
N GLU A 218 11.92 18.90 14.72
CA GLU A 218 11.75 20.35 14.72
C GLU A 218 12.81 21.03 13.82
N ALA A 219 12.51 22.24 13.35
CA ALA A 219 13.36 22.98 12.40
C ALA A 219 14.54 23.65 13.12
#